data_ddecb0d0ab5e05e4579e1fa935866923
#
_entry.id   ddecb0d0ab5e05e4579e1fa935866923
#
_cell.length_a   1.000
_cell.length_b   1.000
_cell.length_c   1.000
_cell.angle_alpha   90.00
_cell.angle_beta   90.00
_cell.angle_gamma   90.00
#
_symmetry.space_group_name_H-M   'P 1'
#
loop_
_entity.id
_entity.type
_entity.pdbx_description
1 polymer ?
#
loop_
_entity_poly.entity_id
_entity_poly.type
_entity_poly.pdbx_seq_one_letter_code
_entity_poly.pdbx_strand_id
1 'polypeptide(L)'
;MHATLPLLQATEFPAIRRASLTTLQVNLGYKCNQTCQHCHVDAGPNRTEMMDDANIDLVLQVLQAQGVQTLDLTGGAPEMHPLFRHLVTGARALGVHVIDRCNLTILLEPGHEDLARFLADHQVEVVASMPCYSVDNVDRQRGKGTFDKSITALQALNALGYGQADAGAGARSHGDALRLNLVYNPQGPSLPPEQGQLQADYKRELQQHFGIVFDELYTLANMPIKRFGSMLVSKGQFSTYMQLLHANYQASNLDGVMCRSQISVDWEGHLYDCDFNQQLGMNLQPTDTPRMAGRAHLRELLHTEPRGQRIRVADHCYGCTAGQGSSCGGALHA
;
A
#
# COMPACT_ATOMS: atom_id res chain seq x y z
N MET A 1 -6.67 -1.55 -21.62
CA MET A 1 -6.87 -2.29 -20.36
C MET A 1 -8.35 -2.57 -20.20
N HIS A 2 -8.77 -3.80 -19.79
CA HIS A 2 -10.16 -4.14 -19.55
C HIS A 2 -10.68 -3.45 -18.28
N ALA A 3 -11.90 -2.91 -18.33
CA ALA A 3 -12.59 -2.41 -17.14
C ALA A 3 -13.10 -3.61 -16.31
N THR A 4 -12.65 -3.75 -15.07
CA THR A 4 -13.03 -4.90 -14.23
C THR A 4 -14.17 -4.59 -13.26
N LEU A 5 -14.47 -3.32 -12.97
CA LEU A 5 -15.57 -2.95 -12.07
C LEU A 5 -16.92 -3.58 -12.45
N PRO A 6 -17.37 -3.61 -13.73
CA PRO A 6 -18.64 -4.26 -14.09
C PRO A 6 -18.70 -5.75 -13.72
N LEU A 7 -17.54 -6.44 -13.68
CA LEU A 7 -17.43 -7.85 -13.31
C LEU A 7 -17.42 -8.07 -11.79
N LEU A 8 -17.22 -7.00 -11.00
CA LEU A 8 -17.04 -7.03 -9.55
C LEU A 8 -18.22 -6.40 -8.78
N GLN A 9 -19.14 -5.71 -9.47
CA GLN A 9 -20.21 -4.96 -8.82
C GLN A 9 -21.27 -5.83 -8.14
N ALA A 10 -21.60 -6.97 -8.75
CA ALA A 10 -22.51 -7.94 -8.13
C ALA A 10 -21.72 -8.69 -7.04
N THR A 11 -22.12 -8.52 -5.79
CA THR A 11 -21.39 -9.11 -4.66
C THR A 11 -22.33 -9.55 -3.54
N GLU A 12 -22.01 -10.68 -2.95
CA GLU A 12 -22.59 -11.16 -1.67
C GLU A 12 -21.65 -10.87 -0.49
N PHE A 13 -20.62 -10.06 -0.69
CA PHE A 13 -19.69 -9.70 0.38
C PHE A 13 -20.42 -9.01 1.53
N PRO A 14 -20.15 -9.37 2.79
CA PRO A 14 -20.85 -8.81 3.94
C PRO A 14 -20.71 -7.29 4.04
N ALA A 15 -21.77 -6.62 4.46
CA ALA A 15 -21.73 -5.19 4.73
C ALA A 15 -20.85 -4.91 5.96
N ILE A 16 -19.88 -4.03 5.80
CA ILE A 16 -18.95 -3.61 6.86
C ILE A 16 -19.05 -2.10 7.11
N ARG A 17 -18.67 -1.68 8.30
CA ARG A 17 -18.69 -0.29 8.73
C ARG A 17 -17.31 0.14 9.21
N ARG A 18 -17.03 1.42 8.99
CA ARG A 18 -15.80 2.06 9.45
C ARG A 18 -15.77 2.13 10.97
N ALA A 19 -14.63 1.78 11.54
CA ALA A 19 -14.28 2.03 12.93
C ALA A 19 -13.74 3.47 13.09
N SER A 20 -12.76 3.70 13.93
CA SER A 20 -12.05 4.98 14.01
C SER A 20 -11.10 5.17 12.83
N LEU A 21 -10.96 6.40 12.33
CA LEU A 21 -9.94 6.73 11.33
C LEU A 21 -8.58 6.85 12.02
N THR A 22 -7.72 5.87 11.83
CA THR A 22 -6.35 5.88 12.37
C THR A 22 -5.29 6.10 11.29
N THR A 23 -5.61 5.76 10.05
CA THR A 23 -4.68 5.83 8.92
C THR A 23 -5.27 6.65 7.78
N LEU A 24 -4.52 7.64 7.30
CA LEU A 24 -4.80 8.32 6.06
C LEU A 24 -3.80 7.81 5.00
N GLN A 25 -4.30 7.08 4.02
CA GLN A 25 -3.48 6.63 2.90
C GLN A 25 -3.59 7.63 1.76
N VAL A 26 -2.46 8.16 1.30
CA VAL A 26 -2.45 9.24 0.30
C VAL A 26 -1.69 8.79 -0.93
N ASN A 27 -2.40 8.75 -2.04
CA ASN A 27 -1.83 8.49 -3.36
C ASN A 27 -1.35 9.82 -3.97
N LEU A 28 -0.04 10.04 -3.96
CA LEU A 28 0.58 11.29 -4.43
C LEU A 28 0.57 11.44 -5.95
N GLY A 29 0.18 10.40 -6.68
CA GLY A 29 0.10 10.41 -8.15
C GLY A 29 0.50 9.08 -8.76
N TYR A 30 0.54 9.06 -10.09
CA TYR A 30 0.78 7.82 -10.83
C TYR A 30 2.14 7.76 -11.53
N LYS A 31 2.99 8.79 -11.35
CA LYS A 31 4.36 8.76 -11.87
C LYS A 31 5.19 7.73 -11.12
N CYS A 32 5.92 6.89 -11.87
CA CYS A 32 6.78 5.84 -11.33
C CYS A 32 7.91 5.55 -12.31
N ASN A 33 9.09 5.26 -11.81
CA ASN A 33 10.21 4.83 -12.65
C ASN A 33 10.10 3.37 -13.15
N GLN A 34 9.03 2.64 -12.76
CA GLN A 34 8.79 1.25 -13.15
C GLN A 34 7.41 1.03 -13.78
N THR A 35 7.24 -0.14 -14.47
CA THR A 35 5.98 -0.58 -15.09
C THR A 35 5.64 -2.02 -14.72
N CYS A 36 5.50 -2.30 -13.43
CA CYS A 36 5.27 -3.65 -12.89
C CYS A 36 3.99 -4.29 -13.44
N GLN A 37 4.01 -5.61 -13.71
CA GLN A 37 2.87 -6.34 -14.27
C GLN A 37 1.67 -6.44 -13.32
N HIS A 38 1.93 -6.54 -12.01
CA HIS A 38 0.90 -6.63 -10.96
C HIS A 38 0.43 -5.27 -10.44
N CYS A 39 0.88 -4.15 -11.03
CA CYS A 39 0.57 -2.82 -10.54
C CYS A 39 -0.94 -2.56 -10.52
N HIS A 40 -1.50 -2.43 -9.32
CA HIS A 40 -2.92 -2.16 -9.11
C HIS A 40 -3.28 -0.68 -9.29
N VAL A 41 -2.26 0.20 -9.35
CA VAL A 41 -2.42 1.66 -9.57
C VAL A 41 -2.34 2.01 -11.06
N ASP A 42 -1.71 1.15 -11.87
CA ASP A 42 -1.38 1.43 -13.28
C ASP A 42 -0.41 2.60 -13.44
N ALA A 43 0.56 2.68 -12.54
CA ALA A 43 1.61 3.68 -12.55
C ALA A 43 2.66 3.43 -13.64
N GLY A 44 3.44 4.47 -13.96
CA GLY A 44 4.51 4.36 -14.95
C GLY A 44 5.24 5.67 -15.23
N PRO A 45 6.37 5.63 -15.99
CA PRO A 45 7.22 6.80 -16.19
C PRO A 45 6.56 7.91 -17.05
N ASN A 46 5.58 7.54 -17.85
CA ASN A 46 4.86 8.48 -18.73
C ASN A 46 3.60 9.08 -18.09
N ARG A 47 3.30 8.74 -16.83
CA ARG A 47 2.17 9.29 -16.10
C ARG A 47 2.53 10.68 -15.58
N THR A 48 1.56 11.57 -15.56
CA THR A 48 1.74 12.99 -15.20
C THR A 48 0.85 13.41 -14.04
N GLU A 49 -0.05 12.54 -13.63
CA GLU A 49 -0.97 12.81 -12.51
C GLU A 49 -0.16 12.93 -11.22
N MET A 50 -0.31 14.06 -10.56
CA MET A 50 0.32 14.41 -9.29
C MET A 50 -0.61 15.24 -8.44
N MET A 51 -0.58 15.06 -7.13
CA MET A 51 -1.32 15.87 -6.17
C MET A 51 -0.81 17.31 -6.20
N ASP A 52 -1.71 18.29 -6.20
CA ASP A 52 -1.32 19.69 -6.16
C ASP A 52 -0.93 20.16 -4.74
N ASP A 53 -0.27 21.30 -4.67
CA ASP A 53 0.24 21.89 -3.42
C ASP A 53 -0.89 22.11 -2.40
N ALA A 54 -2.05 22.56 -2.87
CA ALA A 54 -3.19 22.85 -2.01
C ALA A 54 -3.73 21.58 -1.33
N ASN A 55 -3.77 20.46 -2.04
CA ASN A 55 -4.15 19.17 -1.47
C ASN A 55 -3.07 18.60 -0.55
N ILE A 56 -1.78 18.80 -0.82
CA ILE A 56 -0.68 18.45 0.09
C ILE A 56 -0.84 19.17 1.44
N ASP A 57 -1.07 20.48 1.43
CA ASP A 57 -1.28 21.27 2.64
C ASP A 57 -2.56 20.84 3.37
N LEU A 58 -3.61 20.48 2.61
CA LEU A 58 -4.85 20.00 3.17
C LEU A 58 -4.70 18.62 3.85
N VAL A 59 -3.82 17.74 3.34
CA VAL A 59 -3.46 16.48 4.02
C VAL A 59 -2.95 16.77 5.42
N LEU A 60 -1.98 17.68 5.58
CA LEU A 60 -1.43 18.04 6.90
C LEU A 60 -2.51 18.59 7.84
N GLN A 61 -3.41 19.42 7.34
CA GLN A 61 -4.53 19.94 8.13
C GLN A 61 -5.47 18.82 8.60
N VAL A 62 -5.77 17.86 7.74
CA VAL A 62 -6.64 16.72 8.06
C VAL A 62 -5.97 15.78 9.07
N LEU A 63 -4.66 15.50 8.92
CA LEU A 63 -3.93 14.71 9.91
C LEU A 63 -4.09 15.28 11.33
N GLN A 64 -3.94 16.61 11.46
CA GLN A 64 -4.10 17.30 12.73
C GLN A 64 -5.55 17.32 13.21
N ALA A 65 -6.50 17.67 12.33
CA ALA A 65 -7.91 17.84 12.70
C ALA A 65 -8.58 16.53 13.12
N GLN A 66 -8.23 15.41 12.46
CA GLN A 66 -8.78 14.08 12.74
C GLN A 66 -7.98 13.29 13.78
N GLY A 67 -6.82 13.78 14.22
CA GLY A 67 -5.94 13.03 15.11
C GLY A 67 -5.45 11.72 14.49
N VAL A 68 -5.21 11.72 13.18
CA VAL A 68 -4.72 10.54 12.44
C VAL A 68 -3.34 10.15 12.97
N GLN A 69 -3.16 8.88 13.23
CA GLN A 69 -1.92 8.34 13.81
C GLN A 69 -0.87 7.99 12.75
N THR A 70 -1.33 7.59 11.55
CA THR A 70 -0.47 7.10 10.48
C THR A 70 -0.81 7.75 9.15
N LEU A 71 0.20 8.28 8.48
CA LEU A 71 0.18 8.69 7.07
C LEU A 71 0.86 7.61 6.22
N ASP A 72 0.10 6.94 5.35
CA ASP A 72 0.59 5.88 4.46
C ASP A 72 0.72 6.46 3.04
N LEU A 73 1.95 6.73 2.60
CA LEU A 73 2.25 7.33 1.29
C LEU A 73 2.34 6.26 0.22
N THR A 74 1.52 6.39 -0.81
CA THR A 74 1.40 5.44 -1.91
C THR A 74 1.25 6.13 -3.26
N GLY A 75 1.04 5.35 -4.31
CA GLY A 75 0.88 5.82 -5.68
C GLY A 75 1.74 5.05 -6.66
N GLY A 76 2.42 5.77 -7.53
CA GLY A 76 3.45 5.22 -8.40
C GLY A 76 4.75 5.01 -7.64
N ALA A 77 5.56 6.05 -7.58
CA ALA A 77 6.68 6.22 -6.66
C ALA A 77 6.43 7.55 -5.92
N PRO A 78 5.91 7.52 -4.69
CA PRO A 78 5.55 8.73 -3.94
C PRO A 78 6.73 9.68 -3.82
N GLU A 79 7.94 9.17 -3.75
CA GLU A 79 9.20 9.91 -3.62
C GLU A 79 9.53 10.78 -4.84
N MET A 80 8.91 10.49 -6.00
CA MET A 80 9.03 11.34 -7.21
C MET A 80 8.17 12.60 -7.15
N HIS A 81 7.32 12.74 -6.13
CA HIS A 81 6.52 13.95 -5.94
C HIS A 81 7.39 15.09 -5.40
N PRO A 82 7.37 16.30 -6.01
CA PRO A 82 8.22 17.42 -5.58
C PRO A 82 8.05 17.80 -4.09
N LEU A 83 6.85 17.65 -3.56
CA LEU A 83 6.51 17.96 -2.17
C LEU A 83 6.51 16.75 -1.24
N PHE A 84 7.02 15.58 -1.68
CA PHE A 84 7.14 14.39 -0.82
C PHE A 84 7.86 14.70 0.49
N ARG A 85 9.03 15.35 0.41
CA ARG A 85 9.83 15.70 1.60
C ARG A 85 9.12 16.72 2.49
N HIS A 86 8.42 17.67 1.93
CA HIS A 86 7.62 18.65 2.68
C HIS A 86 6.51 17.93 3.48
N LEU A 87 5.77 17.03 2.82
CA LEU A 87 4.69 16.27 3.44
C LEU A 87 5.20 15.36 4.58
N VAL A 88 6.30 14.63 4.34
CA VAL A 88 6.94 13.78 5.37
C VAL A 88 7.36 14.62 6.57
N THR A 89 8.08 15.71 6.35
CA THR A 89 8.56 16.58 7.44
C THR A 89 7.41 17.18 8.23
N GLY A 90 6.36 17.66 7.54
CA GLY A 90 5.15 18.20 8.15
C GLY A 90 4.40 17.18 8.99
N ALA A 91 4.19 15.96 8.48
CA ALA A 91 3.53 14.88 9.21
C ALA A 91 4.33 14.46 10.46
N ARG A 92 5.66 14.32 10.33
CA ARG A 92 6.52 13.99 11.48
C ARG A 92 6.53 15.10 12.55
N ALA A 93 6.48 16.37 12.14
CA ALA A 93 6.35 17.50 13.08
C ALA A 93 5.03 17.48 13.86
N LEU A 94 3.97 16.90 13.30
CA LEU A 94 2.69 16.64 13.98
C LEU A 94 2.72 15.39 14.87
N GLY A 95 3.83 14.65 14.92
CA GLY A 95 3.94 13.38 15.65
C GLY A 95 3.28 12.19 14.94
N VAL A 96 2.89 12.35 13.69
CA VAL A 96 2.25 11.28 12.88
C VAL A 96 3.31 10.30 12.40
N HIS A 97 3.04 9.00 12.54
CA HIS A 97 3.85 7.95 11.94
C HIS A 97 3.73 7.99 10.41
N VAL A 98 4.85 7.89 9.69
CA VAL A 98 4.85 7.95 8.23
C VAL A 98 5.34 6.63 7.66
N ILE A 99 4.55 6.05 6.75
CA ILE A 99 4.89 4.87 5.96
C ILE A 99 5.14 5.30 4.52
N ASP A 100 6.24 4.86 3.93
CA ASP A 100 6.57 5.01 2.52
C ASP A 100 6.46 3.66 1.80
N ARG A 101 5.53 3.56 0.83
CA ARG A 101 5.34 2.38 -0.03
C ARG A 101 6.36 2.37 -1.17
N CYS A 102 7.60 2.10 -0.80
CA CYS A 102 8.78 2.26 -1.64
C CYS A 102 8.96 1.15 -2.68
N ASN A 103 9.35 1.50 -3.90
CA ASN A 103 9.71 0.54 -4.93
C ASN A 103 11.21 0.18 -4.94
N LEU A 104 11.99 0.58 -3.97
CA LEU A 104 13.42 0.40 -3.77
C LEU A 104 14.32 1.01 -4.87
N THR A 105 14.02 0.80 -6.15
CA THR A 105 14.88 1.29 -7.23
C THR A 105 14.95 2.81 -7.29
N ILE A 106 13.96 3.51 -6.69
CA ILE A 106 13.95 4.96 -6.61
C ILE A 106 15.13 5.50 -5.78
N LEU A 107 15.58 4.75 -4.79
CA LEU A 107 16.72 5.12 -3.93
C LEU A 107 18.05 5.18 -4.70
N LEU A 108 18.09 4.64 -5.92
CA LEU A 108 19.27 4.62 -6.78
C LEU A 108 19.09 5.48 -8.04
N GLU A 109 17.96 6.17 -8.17
CA GLU A 109 17.73 7.05 -9.32
C GLU A 109 18.45 8.40 -9.13
N PRO A 110 18.99 8.99 -10.21
CA PRO A 110 19.66 10.29 -10.15
C PRO A 110 18.75 11.36 -9.51
N GLY A 111 19.32 12.14 -8.59
CA GLY A 111 18.63 13.17 -7.82
C GLY A 111 17.92 12.64 -6.55
N HIS A 112 18.09 11.35 -6.23
CA HIS A 112 17.55 10.72 -5.03
C HIS A 112 18.65 10.10 -4.15
N GLU A 113 19.91 10.49 -4.33
CA GLU A 113 21.07 9.90 -3.67
C GLU A 113 21.04 10.03 -2.13
N ASP A 114 20.39 11.08 -1.63
CA ASP A 114 20.22 11.34 -0.20
C ASP A 114 18.89 10.83 0.37
N LEU A 115 18.03 10.23 -0.48
CA LEU A 115 16.66 9.88 -0.08
C LEU A 115 16.64 8.85 1.06
N ALA A 116 17.45 7.81 1.00
CA ALA A 116 17.55 6.81 2.06
C ALA A 116 17.93 7.46 3.41
N ARG A 117 18.85 8.40 3.40
CA ARG A 117 19.25 9.19 4.58
C ARG A 117 18.09 10.06 5.07
N PHE A 118 17.40 10.76 4.17
CA PHE A 118 16.23 11.57 4.50
C PHE A 118 15.14 10.73 5.19
N LEU A 119 14.83 9.54 4.67
CA LEU A 119 13.84 8.62 5.27
C LEU A 119 14.26 8.21 6.69
N ALA A 120 15.56 7.90 6.88
CA ALA A 120 16.11 7.52 8.18
C ALA A 120 16.07 8.69 9.19
N ASP A 121 16.47 9.88 8.78
CA ASP A 121 16.52 11.08 9.64
C ASP A 121 15.11 11.50 10.11
N HIS A 122 14.08 11.18 9.31
CA HIS A 122 12.67 11.43 9.65
C HIS A 122 11.95 10.20 10.20
N GLN A 123 12.68 9.10 10.48
CA GLN A 123 12.11 7.85 11.03
C GLN A 123 10.89 7.36 10.25
N VAL A 124 10.98 7.40 8.92
CA VAL A 124 9.94 6.90 8.02
C VAL A 124 10.01 5.38 7.96
N GLU A 125 8.90 4.69 8.19
CA GLU A 125 8.81 3.26 7.94
C GLU A 125 8.85 2.99 6.44
N VAL A 126 9.75 2.12 6.00
CA VAL A 126 9.85 1.72 4.60
C VAL A 126 9.17 0.37 4.39
N VAL A 127 8.11 0.37 3.58
CA VAL A 127 7.42 -0.85 3.14
C VAL A 127 7.77 -1.11 1.68
N ALA A 128 8.74 -1.99 1.48
CA ALA A 128 9.42 -2.16 0.21
C ALA A 128 8.86 -3.32 -0.61
N SER A 129 8.58 -3.09 -1.88
CA SER A 129 8.10 -4.13 -2.79
C SER A 129 9.24 -5.09 -3.18
N MET A 130 9.24 -6.31 -2.63
CA MET A 130 10.19 -7.38 -2.92
C MET A 130 9.45 -8.70 -3.18
N PRO A 131 8.89 -8.91 -4.39
CA PRO A 131 7.97 -10.03 -4.66
C PRO A 131 8.62 -11.40 -4.66
N CYS A 132 9.94 -11.49 -4.64
CA CYS A 132 10.69 -12.73 -4.47
C CYS A 132 12.12 -12.42 -4.02
N TYR A 133 12.81 -13.43 -3.45
CA TYR A 133 14.24 -13.41 -3.15
C TYR A 133 15.10 -13.97 -4.30
N SER A 134 14.53 -14.24 -5.48
CA SER A 134 15.25 -14.73 -6.66
C SER A 134 15.20 -13.74 -7.83
N VAL A 135 16.31 -13.62 -8.57
CA VAL A 135 16.47 -12.71 -9.71
C VAL A 135 15.37 -12.87 -10.74
N ASP A 136 15.18 -14.11 -11.24
CA ASP A 136 14.25 -14.41 -12.34
C ASP A 136 12.81 -13.99 -12.02
N ASN A 137 12.40 -14.15 -10.76
CA ASN A 137 11.05 -13.87 -10.34
C ASN A 137 10.78 -12.36 -10.18
N VAL A 138 11.73 -11.63 -9.60
CA VAL A 138 11.63 -10.17 -9.44
C VAL A 138 11.69 -9.49 -10.81
N ASP A 139 12.65 -9.84 -11.62
CA ASP A 139 12.85 -9.22 -12.93
C ASP A 139 11.69 -9.49 -13.89
N ARG A 140 11.06 -10.69 -13.79
CA ARG A 140 9.86 -11.01 -14.58
C ARG A 140 8.66 -10.15 -14.19
N GLN A 141 8.49 -9.84 -12.91
CA GLN A 141 7.35 -9.08 -12.42
C GLN A 141 7.54 -7.56 -12.55
N ARG A 142 8.78 -7.07 -12.40
CA ARG A 142 9.08 -5.66 -12.21
C ARG A 142 10.00 -5.04 -13.27
N GLY A 143 10.65 -5.86 -14.06
CA GLY A 143 11.58 -5.43 -15.11
C GLY A 143 13.02 -5.89 -14.85
N LYS A 144 13.76 -6.07 -15.94
CA LYS A 144 15.15 -6.57 -15.92
C LYS A 144 16.07 -5.67 -15.09
N GLY A 145 16.87 -6.26 -14.22
CA GLY A 145 17.83 -5.59 -13.34
C GLY A 145 17.19 -4.95 -12.10
N THR A 146 15.89 -5.15 -11.87
CA THR A 146 15.21 -4.64 -10.68
C THR A 146 15.68 -5.38 -9.43
N PHE A 147 16.01 -6.67 -9.53
CA PHE A 147 16.51 -7.44 -8.40
C PHE A 147 17.81 -6.85 -7.84
N ASP A 148 18.84 -6.69 -8.68
CA ASP A 148 20.16 -6.19 -8.24
C ASP A 148 20.05 -4.77 -7.65
N LYS A 149 19.27 -3.91 -8.28
CA LYS A 149 18.99 -2.57 -7.75
C LYS A 149 18.28 -2.64 -6.39
N SER A 150 17.32 -3.56 -6.22
CA SER A 150 16.60 -3.73 -4.95
C SER A 150 17.54 -4.23 -3.83
N ILE A 151 18.44 -5.17 -4.13
CA ILE A 151 19.47 -5.66 -3.20
C ILE A 151 20.37 -4.50 -2.74
N THR A 152 20.88 -3.71 -3.69
CA THR A 152 21.74 -2.54 -3.38
C THR A 152 21.00 -1.52 -2.49
N ALA A 153 19.74 -1.24 -2.80
CA ALA A 153 18.91 -0.31 -2.02
C ALA A 153 18.64 -0.83 -0.60
N LEU A 154 18.33 -2.13 -0.44
CA LEU A 154 18.13 -2.76 0.87
C LEU A 154 19.41 -2.72 1.71
N GLN A 155 20.56 -2.98 1.12
CA GLN A 155 21.86 -2.86 1.81
C GLN A 155 22.14 -1.42 2.25
N ALA A 156 21.80 -0.44 1.42
CA ALA A 156 21.93 0.98 1.79
C ALA A 156 21.02 1.36 2.96
N LEU A 157 19.77 0.87 2.99
CA LEU A 157 18.85 1.05 4.12
C LEU A 157 19.37 0.36 5.39
N ASN A 158 19.86 -0.88 5.30
CA ASN A 158 20.45 -1.60 6.44
C ASN A 158 21.67 -0.87 7.00
N ALA A 159 22.52 -0.27 6.15
CA ALA A 159 23.68 0.53 6.59
C ALA A 159 23.26 1.77 7.43
N LEU A 160 22.02 2.25 7.27
CA LEU A 160 21.43 3.33 8.05
C LEU A 160 20.75 2.85 9.35
N GLY A 161 20.63 1.52 9.54
CA GLY A 161 20.02 0.92 10.73
C GLY A 161 18.58 0.44 10.54
N TYR A 162 18.07 0.42 9.33
CA TYR A 162 16.76 -0.19 9.01
C TYR A 162 16.77 -1.72 9.19
N GLY A 163 15.59 -2.30 9.51
CA GLY A 163 15.40 -3.74 9.59
C GLY A 163 15.95 -4.38 10.87
N GLN A 164 16.22 -3.59 11.90
CA GLN A 164 16.77 -4.03 13.18
C GLN A 164 15.89 -3.64 14.37
N ALA A 165 14.57 -3.46 14.14
CA ALA A 165 13.66 -2.99 15.17
C ALA A 165 13.64 -3.91 16.41
N ASP A 166 13.79 -5.22 16.21
CA ASP A 166 13.77 -6.25 17.27
C ASP A 166 15.17 -6.64 17.76
N ALA A 167 16.25 -6.19 17.11
CA ALA A 167 17.63 -6.64 17.42
C ALA A 167 18.27 -5.95 18.65
N GLY A 168 17.60 -5.00 19.26
CA GLY A 168 18.11 -4.23 20.38
C GLY A 168 17.13 -4.11 21.54
N ALA A 169 17.13 -5.07 22.45
CA ALA A 169 16.53 -4.93 23.81
C ALA A 169 17.28 -3.88 24.67
N GLY A 170 17.74 -2.81 24.05
CA GLY A 170 18.48 -1.69 24.65
C GLY A 170 18.09 -0.38 24.00
N ALA A 171 16.96 0.20 24.44
CA ALA A 171 16.75 1.65 24.49
C ALA A 171 16.45 2.43 23.19
N ARG A 172 15.72 1.88 22.19
CA ARG A 172 14.92 2.77 21.35
C ARG A 172 13.46 2.58 21.74
N SER A 173 12.76 3.66 22.03
CA SER A 173 11.31 3.61 22.23
C SER A 173 10.64 3.03 20.99
N HIS A 174 9.48 2.41 21.11
CA HIS A 174 8.75 1.78 19.97
C HIS A 174 8.53 2.74 18.78
N GLY A 175 8.74 4.05 18.98
CA GLY A 175 8.63 5.10 17.97
C GLY A 175 9.94 5.47 17.25
N ASP A 176 11.10 4.99 17.72
CA ASP A 176 12.42 5.41 17.20
C ASP A 176 13.10 4.36 16.31
N ALA A 177 12.49 3.20 16.13
CA ALA A 177 13.03 2.13 15.31
C ALA A 177 12.84 2.41 13.81
N LEU A 178 13.92 2.27 13.02
CA LEU A 178 13.89 2.35 11.56
C LEU A 178 13.34 1.03 10.99
N ARG A 179 12.02 0.98 10.79
CA ARG A 179 11.33 -0.23 10.31
C ARG A 179 11.49 -0.41 8.82
N LEU A 180 11.87 -1.61 8.43
CA LEU A 180 11.93 -2.08 7.04
C LEU A 180 11.09 -3.33 6.89
N ASN A 181 9.99 -3.21 6.20
CA ASN A 181 9.10 -4.32 5.90
C ASN A 181 9.13 -4.63 4.40
N LEU A 182 9.02 -5.89 4.04
CA LEU A 182 8.99 -6.31 2.64
C LEU A 182 7.57 -6.72 2.23
N VAL A 183 7.23 -6.56 0.96
CA VAL A 183 5.95 -6.97 0.40
C VAL A 183 6.15 -8.05 -0.65
N TYR A 184 5.46 -9.17 -0.45
CA TYR A 184 5.33 -10.27 -1.39
C TYR A 184 3.98 -10.23 -2.11
N ASN A 185 4.00 -10.48 -3.43
CA ASN A 185 2.81 -10.76 -4.24
C ASN A 185 3.01 -12.04 -5.05
N PRO A 186 2.00 -12.92 -5.17
CA PRO A 186 2.06 -14.10 -6.04
C PRO A 186 2.30 -13.73 -7.50
N GLN A 187 2.96 -14.60 -8.26
CA GLN A 187 3.21 -14.39 -9.70
C GLN A 187 1.98 -14.57 -10.60
N GLY A 188 0.87 -15.00 -10.08
CA GLY A 188 -0.30 -15.33 -10.87
C GLY A 188 -1.58 -15.37 -10.05
N PRO A 189 -2.64 -16.01 -10.57
CA PRO A 189 -3.93 -16.12 -9.91
C PRO A 189 -3.94 -17.20 -8.83
N SER A 190 -3.12 -17.00 -7.79
CA SER A 190 -3.04 -17.87 -6.62
C SER A 190 -3.11 -17.05 -5.35
N LEU A 191 -3.48 -17.67 -4.25
CA LEU A 191 -3.33 -17.09 -2.92
C LEU A 191 -1.85 -17.08 -2.51
N PRO A 192 -1.43 -16.12 -1.66
CA PRO A 192 -0.12 -16.15 -1.03
C PRO A 192 0.07 -17.43 -0.21
N PRO A 193 1.32 -17.93 -0.07
CA PRO A 193 1.65 -18.94 0.92
C PRO A 193 1.44 -18.41 2.36
N GLU A 194 1.57 -19.28 3.33
CA GLU A 194 1.55 -18.91 4.74
C GLU A 194 2.68 -17.90 5.05
N GLN A 195 2.29 -16.77 5.67
CA GLN A 195 3.17 -15.60 5.81
C GLN A 195 4.39 -15.89 6.68
N GLY A 196 4.19 -16.53 7.83
CA GLY A 196 5.29 -16.76 8.78
C GLY A 196 6.36 -17.67 8.20
N GLN A 197 5.97 -18.75 7.49
CA GLN A 197 6.93 -19.63 6.83
C GLN A 197 7.67 -18.92 5.69
N LEU A 198 6.94 -18.17 4.85
CA LEU A 198 7.55 -17.43 3.76
C LEU A 198 8.50 -16.35 4.29
N GLN A 199 8.15 -15.67 5.38
CA GLN A 199 9.01 -14.70 6.05
C GLN A 199 10.32 -15.35 6.56
N ALA A 200 10.23 -16.54 7.15
CA ALA A 200 11.43 -17.26 7.60
C ALA A 200 12.35 -17.61 6.42
N ASP A 201 11.79 -18.01 5.28
CA ASP A 201 12.56 -18.28 4.07
C ASP A 201 13.21 -16.99 3.53
N TYR A 202 12.48 -15.87 3.46
CA TYR A 202 13.04 -14.59 3.04
C TYR A 202 14.17 -14.11 3.95
N LYS A 203 13.98 -14.21 5.28
CA LYS A 203 15.02 -13.83 6.25
C LYS A 203 16.28 -14.66 6.05
N ARG A 204 16.14 -15.99 5.89
CA ARG A 204 17.26 -16.89 5.64
C ARG A 204 17.99 -16.56 4.34
N GLU A 205 17.26 -16.50 3.22
CA GLU A 205 17.85 -16.32 1.88
C GLU A 205 18.51 -14.95 1.73
N LEU A 206 17.85 -13.89 2.13
CA LEU A 206 18.38 -12.53 2.00
C LEU A 206 19.57 -12.27 2.93
N GLN A 207 19.56 -12.85 4.13
CA GLN A 207 20.69 -12.72 5.06
C GLN A 207 21.90 -13.55 4.60
N GLN A 208 21.70 -14.81 4.19
CA GLN A 208 22.79 -15.70 3.79
C GLN A 208 23.48 -15.24 2.51
N HIS A 209 22.72 -14.77 1.53
CA HIS A 209 23.26 -14.43 0.22
C HIS A 209 23.66 -12.95 0.08
N PHE A 210 23.04 -12.05 0.83
CA PHE A 210 23.21 -10.61 0.62
C PHE A 210 23.47 -9.82 1.91
N GLY A 211 23.45 -10.46 3.09
CA GLY A 211 23.63 -9.81 4.37
C GLY A 211 22.47 -8.86 4.75
N ILE A 212 21.31 -9.01 4.10
CA ILE A 212 20.15 -8.14 4.30
C ILE A 212 19.30 -8.62 5.47
N VAL A 213 18.88 -7.69 6.32
CA VAL A 213 17.91 -7.87 7.39
C VAL A 213 16.68 -7.00 7.17
N PHE A 214 15.52 -7.48 7.61
CA PHE A 214 14.26 -6.73 7.58
C PHE A 214 13.36 -7.20 8.73
N ASP A 215 12.37 -6.40 9.11
CA ASP A 215 11.52 -6.69 10.26
C ASP A 215 10.43 -7.71 9.90
N GLU A 216 9.52 -7.38 8.97
CA GLU A 216 8.39 -8.24 8.60
C GLU A 216 8.21 -8.39 7.10
N LEU A 217 7.59 -9.53 6.69
CA LEU A 217 7.15 -9.78 5.32
C LEU A 217 5.63 -9.70 5.26
N TYR A 218 5.10 -8.79 4.46
CA TYR A 218 3.66 -8.69 4.20
C TYR A 218 3.28 -9.48 2.95
N THR A 219 2.45 -10.49 3.09
CA THR A 219 1.94 -11.27 1.95
C THR A 219 0.62 -10.68 1.47
N LEU A 220 0.58 -10.21 0.22
CA LEU A 220 -0.58 -9.59 -0.37
C LEU A 220 -1.12 -10.42 -1.54
N ALA A 221 -2.42 -10.72 -1.53
CA ALA A 221 -3.10 -11.30 -2.69
C ALA A 221 -3.14 -10.26 -3.84
N ASN A 222 -3.04 -10.73 -5.07
CA ASN A 222 -3.23 -9.86 -6.22
C ASN A 222 -4.70 -9.48 -6.37
N MET A 223 -5.01 -8.19 -6.36
CA MET A 223 -6.38 -7.74 -6.58
C MET A 223 -6.79 -7.86 -8.05
N PRO A 224 -8.01 -8.36 -8.36
CA PRO A 224 -8.48 -8.58 -9.74
C PRO A 224 -8.88 -7.26 -10.44
N ILE A 225 -8.01 -6.27 -10.36
CA ILE A 225 -8.20 -4.90 -10.87
C ILE A 225 -7.02 -4.45 -11.74
N LYS A 226 -7.20 -3.37 -12.48
CA LYS A 226 -6.16 -2.73 -13.30
C LYS A 226 -5.38 -3.74 -14.15
N ARG A 227 -4.02 -3.70 -14.15
CA ARG A 227 -3.17 -4.56 -15.01
C ARG A 227 -3.41 -6.05 -14.74
N PHE A 228 -3.43 -6.45 -13.48
CA PHE A 228 -3.65 -7.85 -13.12
C PHE A 228 -5.06 -8.32 -13.52
N GLY A 229 -6.09 -7.57 -13.17
CA GLY A 229 -7.47 -7.87 -13.57
C GLY A 229 -7.64 -7.92 -15.10
N SER A 230 -7.05 -6.98 -15.82
CA SER A 230 -7.04 -6.96 -17.28
C SER A 230 -6.35 -8.20 -17.88
N MET A 231 -5.25 -8.63 -17.29
CA MET A 231 -4.55 -9.86 -17.70
C MET A 231 -5.42 -11.10 -17.44
N LEU A 232 -6.11 -11.19 -16.30
CA LEU A 232 -7.04 -12.29 -16.01
C LEU A 232 -8.17 -12.37 -17.04
N VAL A 233 -8.76 -11.23 -17.41
CA VAL A 233 -9.80 -11.17 -18.45
C VAL A 233 -9.24 -11.65 -19.80
N SER A 234 -8.09 -11.13 -20.22
CA SER A 234 -7.45 -11.49 -21.49
C SER A 234 -7.10 -12.97 -21.60
N LYS A 235 -6.80 -13.62 -20.47
CA LYS A 235 -6.48 -15.06 -20.41
C LYS A 235 -7.68 -15.95 -20.09
N GLY A 236 -8.89 -15.41 -19.94
CA GLY A 236 -10.07 -16.16 -19.55
C GLY A 236 -10.02 -16.74 -18.14
N GLN A 237 -9.18 -16.17 -17.26
CA GLN A 237 -8.92 -16.67 -15.89
C GLN A 237 -9.67 -15.89 -14.81
N PHE A 238 -10.41 -14.84 -15.18
CA PHE A 238 -11.04 -13.94 -14.21
C PHE A 238 -12.04 -14.67 -13.30
N SER A 239 -12.98 -15.41 -13.88
CA SER A 239 -14.00 -16.15 -13.11
C SER A 239 -13.37 -17.23 -12.23
N THR A 240 -12.36 -17.95 -12.72
CA THR A 240 -11.65 -18.98 -11.92
C THR A 240 -10.93 -18.36 -10.72
N TYR A 241 -10.31 -17.21 -10.91
CA TYR A 241 -9.65 -16.51 -9.80
C TYR A 241 -10.66 -15.99 -8.77
N MET A 242 -11.78 -15.43 -9.22
CA MET A 242 -12.85 -15.02 -8.30
C MET A 242 -13.41 -16.20 -7.51
N GLN A 243 -13.65 -17.36 -8.16
CA GLN A 243 -14.06 -18.58 -7.47
C GLN A 243 -13.03 -19.01 -6.41
N LEU A 244 -11.73 -18.90 -6.70
CA LEU A 244 -10.67 -19.18 -5.72
C LEU A 244 -10.80 -18.27 -4.49
N LEU A 245 -10.99 -16.95 -4.69
CA LEU A 245 -11.14 -16.00 -3.59
C LEU A 245 -12.39 -16.29 -2.75
N HIS A 246 -13.52 -16.55 -3.38
CA HIS A 246 -14.79 -16.89 -2.71
C HIS A 246 -14.67 -18.18 -1.91
N ALA A 247 -14.10 -19.24 -2.51
CA ALA A 247 -13.95 -20.54 -1.86
C ALA A 247 -13.03 -20.52 -0.61
N ASN A 248 -12.15 -19.49 -0.54
CA ASN A 248 -11.22 -19.33 0.58
C ASN A 248 -11.60 -18.16 1.51
N TYR A 249 -12.80 -17.61 1.38
CA TYR A 249 -13.28 -16.55 2.27
C TYR A 249 -13.26 -16.98 3.73
N GLN A 250 -12.75 -16.10 4.59
CA GLN A 250 -12.70 -16.28 6.04
C GLN A 250 -13.40 -15.09 6.73
N ALA A 251 -14.53 -15.37 7.39
CA ALA A 251 -15.29 -14.35 8.10
C ALA A 251 -14.50 -13.72 9.26
N SER A 252 -13.58 -14.46 9.88
CA SER A 252 -12.68 -13.96 10.93
C SER A 252 -11.79 -12.80 10.46
N ASN A 253 -11.51 -12.70 9.16
CA ASN A 253 -10.70 -11.62 8.59
C ASN A 253 -11.45 -10.27 8.52
N LEU A 254 -12.80 -10.25 8.62
CA LEU A 254 -13.60 -9.03 8.45
C LEU A 254 -13.27 -7.93 9.45
N ASP A 255 -12.89 -8.28 10.65
CA ASP A 255 -12.58 -7.27 11.69
C ASP A 255 -11.21 -6.61 11.48
N GLY A 256 -10.31 -7.28 10.79
CA GLY A 256 -8.96 -6.82 10.52
C GLY A 256 -8.77 -6.09 9.18
N VAL A 257 -9.79 -6.01 8.29
CA VAL A 257 -9.59 -5.35 7.00
C VAL A 257 -9.30 -3.86 7.17
N MET A 258 -8.29 -3.36 6.47
CA MET A 258 -7.76 -2.00 6.61
C MET A 258 -8.79 -0.90 6.39
N CYS A 259 -9.75 -1.08 5.50
CA CYS A 259 -10.77 -0.08 5.18
C CYS A 259 -11.67 0.27 6.38
N ARG A 260 -11.65 -0.50 7.47
CA ARG A 260 -12.36 -0.17 8.72
C ARG A 260 -11.69 0.96 9.51
N SER A 261 -10.40 1.15 9.35
CA SER A 261 -9.62 2.17 10.08
C SER A 261 -8.87 3.15 9.18
N GLN A 262 -8.98 2.99 7.87
CA GLN A 262 -8.29 3.78 6.85
C GLN A 262 -9.27 4.52 5.95
N ILE A 263 -8.83 5.66 5.43
CA ILE A 263 -9.38 6.33 4.24
C ILE A 263 -8.24 6.49 3.24
N SER A 264 -8.52 6.21 1.96
CA SER A 264 -7.60 6.45 0.86
C SER A 264 -7.98 7.76 0.14
N VAL A 265 -6.97 8.54 -0.22
CA VAL A 265 -7.09 9.83 -0.91
C VAL A 265 -6.39 9.73 -2.25
N ASP A 266 -7.05 10.10 -3.35
CA ASP A 266 -6.42 10.18 -4.65
C ASP A 266 -5.65 11.49 -4.85
N TRP A 267 -4.91 11.59 -5.95
CA TRP A 267 -4.11 12.76 -6.28
C TRP A 267 -4.94 14.05 -6.51
N GLU A 268 -6.25 13.92 -6.74
CA GLU A 268 -7.20 15.05 -6.83
C GLU A 268 -7.82 15.42 -5.47
N GLY A 269 -7.48 14.69 -4.40
CA GLY A 269 -8.04 14.90 -3.07
C GLY A 269 -9.38 14.23 -2.81
N HIS A 270 -9.87 13.35 -3.70
CA HIS A 270 -11.11 12.62 -3.49
C HIS A 270 -10.93 11.44 -2.55
N LEU A 271 -11.99 11.08 -1.82
CA LEU A 271 -11.98 10.08 -0.76
C LEU A 271 -12.55 8.74 -1.21
N TYR A 272 -11.92 7.68 -0.72
CA TYR A 272 -12.29 6.28 -0.95
C TYR A 272 -12.10 5.47 0.32
N ASP A 273 -12.81 4.34 0.43
CA ASP A 273 -12.68 3.46 1.61
C ASP A 273 -11.31 2.77 1.68
N CYS A 274 -10.69 2.50 0.54
CA CYS A 274 -9.35 1.94 0.41
C CYS A 274 -8.75 2.24 -0.98
N ASP A 275 -7.47 1.95 -1.14
CA ASP A 275 -6.76 2.13 -2.41
C ASP A 275 -7.38 1.31 -3.56
N PHE A 276 -7.87 0.10 -3.30
CA PHE A 276 -8.53 -0.69 -4.34
C PHE A 276 -9.84 -0.07 -4.81
N ASN A 277 -10.68 0.44 -3.89
CA ASN A 277 -11.87 1.22 -4.23
C ASN A 277 -11.51 2.48 -5.03
N GLN A 278 -10.40 3.15 -4.68
CA GLN A 278 -9.88 4.28 -5.44
C GLN A 278 -9.60 3.88 -6.90
N GLN A 279 -8.89 2.78 -7.10
CA GLN A 279 -8.52 2.32 -8.44
C GLN A 279 -9.73 1.84 -9.28
N LEU A 280 -10.82 1.49 -8.63
CA LEU A 280 -12.10 1.14 -9.26
C LEU A 280 -13.04 2.35 -9.45
N GLY A 281 -12.68 3.53 -8.95
CA GLY A 281 -13.55 4.72 -8.97
C GLY A 281 -14.78 4.60 -8.05
N MET A 282 -14.70 3.76 -7.04
CA MET A 282 -15.75 3.55 -6.02
C MET A 282 -15.61 4.59 -4.89
N ASN A 283 -15.97 5.83 -5.18
CA ASN A 283 -15.82 6.95 -4.23
C ASN A 283 -16.52 6.68 -2.90
N LEU A 284 -15.98 7.24 -1.81
CA LEU A 284 -16.62 7.26 -0.51
C LEU A 284 -18.02 7.89 -0.64
N GLN A 285 -19.03 7.23 -0.11
CA GLN A 285 -20.37 7.81 -0.09
C GLN A 285 -20.51 8.74 1.11
N PRO A 286 -21.13 9.92 0.92
CA PRO A 286 -21.45 10.79 2.04
C PRO A 286 -22.42 10.08 3.01
N THR A 287 -22.35 10.47 4.28
CA THR A 287 -23.38 10.14 5.27
C THR A 287 -24.78 10.55 4.80
N ASP A 288 -25.81 9.98 5.39
CA ASP A 288 -27.27 10.05 5.09
C ASP A 288 -27.89 11.45 4.77
N THR A 289 -27.09 12.45 4.55
CA THR A 289 -27.54 13.79 4.09
C THR A 289 -27.61 13.83 2.57
N PRO A 290 -28.73 14.35 2.01
CA PRO A 290 -28.83 14.59 0.57
C PRO A 290 -27.74 15.58 0.16
N ARG A 291 -26.72 15.14 -0.55
CA ARG A 291 -25.68 16.02 -1.09
C ARG A 291 -25.98 16.41 -2.53
N MET A 292 -25.61 17.63 -2.84
CA MET A 292 -25.35 18.05 -4.22
C MET A 292 -24.40 17.03 -4.87
N ALA A 293 -24.66 16.62 -6.10
CA ALA A 293 -23.89 15.64 -6.85
C ALA A 293 -22.40 16.00 -6.90
N GLY A 294 -21.57 15.30 -6.08
CA GLY A 294 -20.13 15.48 -6.03
C GLY A 294 -19.43 14.31 -5.35
N ARG A 295 -18.18 14.08 -5.71
CA ARG A 295 -17.30 13.13 -5.03
C ARG A 295 -16.93 13.70 -3.65
N ALA A 296 -16.87 12.85 -2.62
CA ALA A 296 -16.34 13.24 -1.32
C ALA A 296 -14.88 13.69 -1.47
N HIS A 297 -14.50 14.80 -0.82
CA HIS A 297 -13.17 15.38 -0.93
C HIS A 297 -12.52 15.53 0.44
N LEU A 298 -11.19 15.50 0.47
CA LEU A 298 -10.35 15.59 1.67
C LEU A 298 -10.76 16.74 2.63
N ARG A 299 -11.14 17.90 2.08
CA ARG A 299 -11.63 19.06 2.88
C ARG A 299 -12.79 18.74 3.80
N GLU A 300 -13.58 17.74 3.49
CA GLU A 300 -14.74 17.38 4.28
C GLU A 300 -14.35 16.72 5.59
N LEU A 301 -13.19 16.05 5.60
CA LEU A 301 -12.65 15.48 6.83
C LEU A 301 -12.21 16.54 7.86
N LEU A 302 -12.11 17.82 7.50
CA LEU A 302 -11.89 18.89 8.49
C LEU A 302 -13.09 19.09 9.43
N HIS A 303 -14.30 18.64 9.02
CA HIS A 303 -15.54 18.94 9.72
C HIS A 303 -16.45 17.73 9.97
N THR A 304 -16.07 16.55 9.46
CA THR A 304 -16.90 15.34 9.56
C THR A 304 -16.09 14.16 10.08
N GLU A 305 -16.63 13.45 11.07
CA GLU A 305 -16.07 12.19 11.54
C GLU A 305 -16.63 11.02 10.70
N PRO A 306 -15.76 10.21 10.07
CA PRO A 306 -16.21 9.14 9.18
C PRO A 306 -16.60 7.85 9.92
N ARG A 307 -16.54 7.81 11.26
CA ARG A 307 -16.84 6.64 12.08
C ARG A 307 -18.28 6.18 11.88
N GLY A 308 -18.48 4.86 11.80
CA GLY A 308 -19.78 4.23 11.64
C GLY A 308 -20.34 4.26 10.21
N GLN A 309 -19.72 5.00 9.29
CA GLN A 309 -20.14 5.05 7.88
C GLN A 309 -20.05 3.66 7.24
N ARG A 310 -20.96 3.38 6.31
CA ARG A 310 -20.90 2.17 5.49
C ARG A 310 -19.68 2.23 4.56
N ILE A 311 -18.96 1.14 4.47
CA ILE A 311 -17.87 0.93 3.53
C ILE A 311 -18.45 0.37 2.23
N ARG A 312 -18.06 0.91 1.08
CA ARG A 312 -18.44 0.36 -0.22
C ARG A 312 -17.69 -0.93 -0.48
N VAL A 313 -18.43 -1.98 -0.71
CA VAL A 313 -17.90 -3.32 -1.00
C VAL A 313 -18.25 -3.76 -2.42
N ALA A 314 -17.40 -4.60 -2.98
CA ALA A 314 -17.62 -5.29 -4.24
C ALA A 314 -16.82 -6.61 -4.19
N ASP A 315 -16.94 -7.43 -5.21
CA ASP A 315 -16.35 -8.78 -5.21
C ASP A 315 -14.82 -8.80 -5.01
N HIS A 316 -14.11 -7.74 -5.36
CA HIS A 316 -12.67 -7.64 -5.06
C HIS A 316 -12.35 -7.69 -3.55
N CYS A 317 -13.32 -7.36 -2.67
CA CYS A 317 -13.12 -7.41 -1.22
C CYS A 317 -12.81 -8.83 -0.71
N TYR A 318 -13.22 -9.87 -1.44
CA TYR A 318 -12.81 -11.24 -1.14
C TYR A 318 -11.28 -11.42 -1.21
N GLY A 319 -10.56 -10.61 -2.00
CA GLY A 319 -9.09 -10.61 -2.01
C GLY A 319 -8.46 -10.21 -0.68
N CYS A 320 -9.13 -9.36 0.10
CA CYS A 320 -8.66 -8.97 1.44
C CYS A 320 -8.96 -10.02 2.51
N THR A 321 -9.94 -10.91 2.27
CA THR A 321 -10.44 -11.85 3.30
C THR A 321 -10.19 -13.32 2.99
N ALA A 322 -9.65 -13.64 1.80
CA ALA A 322 -9.33 -15.01 1.41
C ALA A 322 -8.09 -15.54 2.14
N GLY A 323 -8.13 -16.80 2.55
CA GLY A 323 -7.02 -17.47 3.25
C GLY A 323 -6.68 -16.79 4.58
N GLN A 324 -5.42 -16.45 4.78
CA GLN A 324 -4.94 -15.72 5.98
C GLN A 324 -5.38 -14.24 5.99
N GLY A 325 -6.05 -13.79 4.95
CA GLY A 325 -6.33 -12.38 4.69
C GLY A 325 -5.16 -11.67 3.99
N SER A 326 -5.45 -10.48 3.50
CA SER A 326 -4.48 -9.65 2.77
C SER A 326 -4.81 -8.19 3.00
N SER A 327 -4.19 -7.62 4.00
CA SER A 327 -4.27 -6.19 4.33
C SER A 327 -3.02 -5.46 3.85
N CYS A 328 -3.00 -4.13 3.88
CA CYS A 328 -1.78 -3.33 3.62
C CYS A 328 -0.63 -3.67 4.59
N GLY A 329 -0.91 -4.29 5.73
CA GLY A 329 0.06 -4.83 6.70
C GLY A 329 0.26 -6.35 6.61
N GLY A 330 -0.10 -7.00 5.48
CA GLY A 330 0.05 -8.44 5.29
C GLY A 330 -1.14 -9.28 5.74
N ALA A 331 -0.88 -10.52 6.16
CA ALA A 331 -1.89 -11.44 6.64
C ALA A 331 -2.62 -10.90 7.88
N LEU A 332 -3.92 -11.17 7.98
CA LEU A 332 -4.76 -10.74 9.10
C LEU A 332 -4.76 -11.73 10.26
N HIS A 333 -4.50 -13.00 9.95
CA HIS A 333 -4.27 -14.07 10.94
C HIS A 333 -2.98 -14.79 10.53
N ALA A 334 -1.94 -14.65 11.35
CA ALA A 334 -0.68 -15.38 11.24
C ALA A 334 -0.66 -16.53 12.25
#